data_970325b3d3ea7d1649f609548de800d4
#
_entry.id   970325b3d3ea7d1649f609548de800d4
#
_cell.length_a   1.000
_cell.length_b   1.000
_cell.length_c   1.000
_cell.angle_alpha   90.00
_cell.angle_beta   90.00
_cell.angle_gamma   90.00
#
_symmetry.space_group_name_H-M   'P 1'
#
loop_
_entity.id
_entity.type
_entity.pdbx_description
1 polymer ?
#
loop_
_entity_poly.entity_id
_entity_poly.type
_entity_poly.pdbx_seq_one_letter_code
_entity_poly.pdbx_strand_id
1 'polypeptide(L)'
;VLLILSACLLFAAAEARKPEGAHLALEHPTHDFGDVPRKGGDLVHEFRFTNDGTAPLVILRAMTSCSCLKTSYPKRPVAPGDSGVIRVVYEPHKSEPGVFNKVIQIYSNSADGRDIITVQGNSIDGERSGKAKERRNRTKTKH
;
A
#
# COMPACT_ATOMS: atom_id res chain seq x y z
N VAL A 1 -57.80 19.76 25.60
CA VAL A 1 -57.41 18.59 24.78
C VAL A 1 -56.02 18.87 24.21
N LEU A 2 -54.99 18.22 24.81
CA LEU A 2 -53.58 18.39 24.44
C LEU A 2 -53.26 17.30 23.42
N LEU A 3 -53.03 17.68 22.16
CA LEU A 3 -52.52 16.80 21.13
C LEU A 3 -51.00 16.82 21.20
N ILE A 4 -50.44 15.74 21.72
CA ILE A 4 -48.99 15.49 21.66
C ILE A 4 -48.67 14.85 20.30
N LEU A 5 -48.14 15.64 19.36
CA LEU A 5 -47.56 15.14 18.13
C LEU A 5 -46.18 14.54 18.48
N SER A 6 -46.15 13.23 18.58
CA SER A 6 -44.88 12.46 18.64
C SER A 6 -44.28 12.44 17.24
N ALA A 7 -43.32 13.31 16.97
CA ALA A 7 -42.50 13.25 15.77
C ALA A 7 -41.46 12.11 15.94
N CYS A 8 -41.81 10.93 15.40
CA CYS A 8 -40.84 9.86 15.19
C CYS A 8 -39.85 10.31 14.11
N LEU A 9 -38.71 10.82 14.53
CA LEU A 9 -37.53 11.00 13.67
C LEU A 9 -37.01 9.61 13.30
N LEU A 10 -37.40 9.11 12.15
CA LEU A 10 -36.79 7.98 11.49
C LEU A 10 -35.42 8.44 11.00
N PHE A 11 -34.40 8.20 11.82
CA PHE A 11 -33.01 8.19 11.35
C PHE A 11 -32.87 6.97 10.42
N ALA A 12 -33.09 7.19 9.13
CA ALA A 12 -32.65 6.24 8.11
C ALA A 12 -31.12 6.32 8.07
N ALA A 13 -30.47 5.40 8.79
CA ALA A 13 -29.06 5.14 8.58
C ALA A 13 -28.90 4.75 7.11
N ALA A 14 -28.30 5.62 6.31
CA ALA A 14 -27.91 5.28 4.96
C ALA A 14 -26.76 4.27 5.08
N GLU A 15 -27.11 2.98 5.04
CA GLU A 15 -26.11 1.93 4.91
C GLU A 15 -25.39 2.15 3.57
N ALA A 16 -24.08 2.44 3.65
CA ALA A 16 -23.24 2.54 2.47
C ALA A 16 -23.35 1.22 1.69
N ARG A 17 -23.93 1.29 0.48
CA ARG A 17 -24.07 0.12 -0.38
C ARG A 17 -22.69 -0.44 -0.68
N LYS A 18 -22.50 -1.72 -0.35
CA LYS A 18 -21.30 -2.44 -0.78
C LYS A 18 -21.23 -2.49 -2.30
N PRO A 19 -20.02 -2.36 -2.88
CA PRO A 19 -19.84 -2.54 -4.31
C PRO A 19 -20.39 -3.89 -4.76
N GLU A 20 -21.15 -3.89 -5.86
CA GLU A 20 -21.66 -5.13 -6.43
C GLU A 20 -20.52 -5.89 -7.12
N GLY A 21 -20.41 -7.19 -6.88
CA GLY A 21 -19.31 -8.01 -7.37
C GLY A 21 -18.10 -7.99 -6.45
N ALA A 22 -16.97 -8.47 -6.93
CA ALA A 22 -15.70 -8.39 -6.21
C ALA A 22 -15.18 -6.95 -6.22
N HIS A 23 -14.60 -6.50 -5.11
CA HIS A 23 -13.95 -5.20 -5.04
C HIS A 23 -12.70 -5.24 -4.17
N LEU A 24 -11.59 -4.71 -4.71
CA LEU A 24 -10.31 -4.63 -4.02
C LEU A 24 -10.16 -3.24 -3.39
N ALA A 25 -10.30 -3.17 -2.07
CA ALA A 25 -10.11 -1.94 -1.31
C ALA A 25 -8.74 -1.94 -0.64
N LEU A 26 -7.82 -1.14 -1.16
CA LEU A 26 -6.50 -0.93 -0.56
C LEU A 26 -6.61 0.03 0.63
N GLU A 27 -6.03 -0.32 1.77
CA GLU A 27 -6.00 0.56 2.95
C GLU A 27 -5.08 1.77 2.72
N HIS A 28 -3.87 1.52 2.24
CA HIS A 28 -2.85 2.53 1.94
C HIS A 28 -2.15 2.17 0.62
N PRO A 29 -2.56 2.76 -0.51
CA PRO A 29 -2.02 2.38 -1.81
C PRO A 29 -0.60 2.89 -2.09
N THR A 30 -0.07 3.78 -1.24
CA THR A 30 1.28 4.34 -1.40
C THR A 30 2.12 4.09 -0.16
N HIS A 31 3.39 3.69 -0.37
CA HIS A 31 4.38 3.56 0.68
C HIS A 31 5.67 4.30 0.34
N ASP A 32 6.17 5.07 1.30
CA ASP A 32 7.44 5.79 1.20
C ASP A 32 8.50 5.10 2.06
N PHE A 33 9.54 4.59 1.40
CA PHE A 33 10.68 3.98 2.07
C PHE A 33 11.69 4.99 2.64
N GLY A 34 11.54 6.28 2.31
CA GLY A 34 12.49 7.33 2.69
C GLY A 34 13.84 7.16 1.99
N ASP A 35 14.92 7.47 2.68
CA ASP A 35 16.27 7.29 2.18
C ASP A 35 16.68 5.81 2.21
N VAL A 36 16.98 5.27 1.05
CA VAL A 36 17.26 3.86 0.83
C VAL A 36 18.69 3.67 0.34
N PRO A 37 19.59 3.12 1.17
CA PRO A 37 20.93 2.77 0.74
C PRO A 37 20.90 1.68 -0.33
N ARG A 38 21.51 1.91 -1.48
CA ARG A 38 21.56 0.95 -2.59
C ARG A 38 22.26 -0.37 -2.21
N LYS A 39 23.17 -0.31 -1.26
CA LYS A 39 23.90 -1.49 -0.71
C LYS A 39 23.30 -1.99 0.60
N GLY A 40 22.16 -1.48 1.02
CA GLY A 40 21.55 -1.77 2.32
C GLY A 40 20.70 -3.02 2.39
N GLY A 41 20.58 -3.77 1.30
CA GLY A 41 19.70 -4.94 1.19
C GLY A 41 18.30 -4.61 0.73
N ASP A 42 17.50 -5.64 0.53
CA ASP A 42 16.14 -5.52 0.04
C ASP A 42 15.20 -4.93 1.10
N LEU A 43 14.20 -4.19 0.64
CA LEU A 43 13.14 -3.63 1.46
C LEU A 43 11.82 -4.30 1.13
N VAL A 44 11.05 -4.58 2.17
CA VAL A 44 9.75 -5.26 2.04
C VAL A 44 8.67 -4.37 2.61
N HIS A 45 7.56 -4.26 1.89
CA HIS A 45 6.33 -3.67 2.39
C HIS A 45 5.13 -4.53 2.02
N GLU A 46 4.18 -4.61 2.94
CA GLU A 46 2.93 -5.35 2.78
C GLU A 46 1.77 -4.38 2.66
N PHE A 47 1.13 -4.40 1.50
CA PHE A 47 -0.08 -3.62 1.24
C PHE A 47 -1.30 -4.44 1.62
N ARG A 48 -2.03 -4.00 2.63
CA ARG A 48 -3.29 -4.63 3.04
C ARG A 48 -4.41 -4.20 2.13
N PHE A 49 -5.25 -5.16 1.81
CA PHE A 49 -6.51 -4.91 1.12
C PHE A 49 -7.63 -5.74 1.75
N THR A 50 -8.86 -5.29 1.53
CA THR A 50 -10.07 -6.01 1.90
C THR A 50 -10.93 -6.17 0.66
N ASN A 51 -11.56 -7.34 0.51
CA ASN A 51 -12.66 -7.49 -0.42
C ASN A 51 -13.93 -6.94 0.25
N ASP A 52 -14.25 -5.71 -0.01
CA ASP A 52 -15.46 -5.06 0.51
C ASP A 52 -16.66 -5.18 -0.44
N GLY A 53 -16.52 -5.98 -1.49
CA GLY A 53 -17.57 -6.33 -2.43
C GLY A 53 -18.48 -7.46 -1.94
N THR A 54 -19.27 -8.01 -2.87
CA THR A 54 -20.28 -9.05 -2.62
C THR A 54 -19.95 -10.39 -3.25
N ALA A 55 -18.86 -10.50 -4.01
CA ALA A 55 -18.41 -11.72 -4.66
C ALA A 55 -16.93 -12.00 -4.35
N PRO A 56 -16.45 -13.27 -4.46
CA PRO A 56 -15.05 -13.59 -4.24
C PRO A 56 -14.10 -12.80 -5.15
N LEU A 57 -13.05 -12.25 -4.57
CA LEU A 57 -12.02 -11.49 -5.26
C LEU A 57 -10.84 -12.39 -5.65
N VAL A 58 -10.48 -12.35 -6.93
CA VAL A 58 -9.32 -13.08 -7.47
C VAL A 58 -8.32 -12.08 -8.04
N ILE A 59 -7.10 -12.06 -7.50
CA ILE A 59 -5.99 -11.31 -8.11
C ILE A 59 -5.42 -12.18 -9.23
N LEU A 60 -5.39 -11.63 -10.44
CA LEU A 60 -4.98 -12.34 -11.65
C LEU A 60 -3.48 -12.19 -11.89
N ARG A 61 -2.97 -10.97 -11.75
CA ARG A 61 -1.56 -10.66 -11.95
C ARG A 61 -1.18 -9.32 -11.31
N ALA A 62 0.10 -9.16 -11.02
CA ALA A 62 0.71 -7.89 -10.67
C ALA A 62 1.79 -7.56 -11.70
N MET A 63 1.78 -6.34 -12.23
CA MET A 63 2.73 -5.88 -13.25
C MET A 63 3.52 -4.70 -12.73
N THR A 64 4.82 -4.75 -12.94
CA THR A 64 5.74 -3.66 -12.64
C THR A 64 6.62 -3.36 -13.86
N SER A 65 6.98 -2.10 -14.05
CA SER A 65 7.90 -1.67 -15.12
C SER A 65 9.38 -1.74 -14.71
N CYS A 66 9.66 -2.10 -13.45
CA CYS A 66 11.01 -2.13 -12.89
C CYS A 66 11.38 -3.54 -12.45
N SER A 67 12.52 -4.04 -12.93
CA SER A 67 13.11 -5.30 -12.43
C SER A 67 13.57 -5.21 -10.96
N CYS A 68 13.59 -4.00 -10.39
CA CYS A 68 13.90 -3.73 -8.99
C CYS A 68 12.74 -4.09 -8.02
N LEU A 69 11.58 -4.48 -8.55
CA LEU A 69 10.40 -4.84 -7.77
C LEU A 69 10.01 -6.28 -8.00
N LYS A 70 9.72 -6.97 -6.90
CA LYS A 70 9.06 -8.28 -6.89
C LYS A 70 7.77 -8.19 -6.11
N THR A 71 6.74 -8.88 -6.58
CA THR A 71 5.42 -8.89 -5.97
C THR A 71 4.94 -10.29 -5.71
N SER A 72 4.25 -10.48 -4.59
CA SER A 72 3.49 -11.68 -4.31
C SER A 72 2.13 -11.33 -3.73
N TYR A 73 1.13 -12.16 -4.01
CA TYR A 73 -0.26 -11.93 -3.63
C TYR A 73 -0.99 -13.26 -3.44
N PRO A 74 -2.14 -13.28 -2.75
CA PRO A 74 -2.93 -14.48 -2.56
C PRO A 74 -3.35 -15.10 -3.89
N LYS A 75 -3.11 -16.40 -4.06
CA LYS A 75 -3.51 -17.17 -5.26
C LYS A 75 -4.92 -17.74 -5.14
N ARG A 76 -5.45 -17.82 -3.91
CA ARG A 76 -6.81 -18.26 -3.65
C ARG A 76 -7.77 -17.07 -3.67
N PRO A 77 -9.04 -17.29 -4.05
CA PRO A 77 -10.06 -16.25 -3.93
C PRO A 77 -10.18 -15.74 -2.49
N VAL A 78 -10.34 -14.43 -2.35
CA VAL A 78 -10.60 -13.75 -1.07
C VAL A 78 -12.10 -13.53 -0.97
N ALA A 79 -12.73 -14.14 0.04
CA ALA A 79 -14.17 -14.05 0.23
C ALA A 79 -14.61 -12.61 0.56
N PRO A 80 -15.89 -12.25 0.29
CA PRO A 80 -16.43 -10.96 0.71
C PRO A 80 -16.23 -10.71 2.20
N GLY A 81 -15.70 -9.53 2.55
CA GLY A 81 -15.38 -9.13 3.92
C GLY A 81 -14.01 -9.61 4.44
N ASP A 82 -13.36 -10.52 3.74
CA ASP A 82 -12.03 -10.98 4.09
C ASP A 82 -10.93 -10.05 3.56
N SER A 83 -9.77 -10.12 4.20
CA SER A 83 -8.60 -9.33 3.87
C SER A 83 -7.48 -10.19 3.33
N GLY A 84 -6.55 -9.54 2.64
CA GLY A 84 -5.32 -10.15 2.15
C GLY A 84 -4.17 -9.16 2.14
N VAL A 85 -3.03 -9.62 1.70
CA VAL A 85 -1.79 -8.85 1.64
C VAL A 85 -1.15 -9.00 0.26
N ILE A 86 -0.76 -7.88 -0.34
CA ILE A 86 0.13 -7.84 -1.49
C ILE A 86 1.50 -7.46 -0.98
N ARG A 87 2.45 -8.37 -1.06
CA ARG A 87 3.81 -8.18 -0.59
C ARG A 87 4.68 -7.67 -1.72
N VAL A 88 5.37 -6.57 -1.48
CA VAL A 88 6.28 -5.93 -2.44
C VAL A 88 7.68 -5.96 -1.88
N VAL A 89 8.63 -6.43 -2.66
CA VAL A 89 10.06 -6.39 -2.35
C VAL A 89 10.73 -5.42 -3.32
N TYR A 90 11.38 -4.40 -2.78
CA TYR A 90 12.20 -3.46 -3.53
C TYR A 90 13.68 -3.81 -3.36
N GLU A 91 14.37 -4.01 -4.49
CA GLU A 91 15.80 -4.35 -4.57
C GLU A 91 16.60 -3.09 -4.96
N PRO A 92 17.13 -2.32 -4.00
CA PRO A 92 17.75 -1.01 -4.27
C PRO A 92 18.97 -1.09 -5.17
N HIS A 93 19.73 -2.18 -5.11
CA HIS A 93 20.93 -2.40 -5.92
C HIS A 93 20.66 -2.49 -7.43
N LYS A 94 19.38 -2.73 -7.81
CA LYS A 94 18.91 -2.77 -9.22
C LYS A 94 18.36 -1.43 -9.69
N SER A 95 18.39 -0.40 -8.86
CA SER A 95 17.83 0.91 -9.13
C SER A 95 18.92 1.95 -9.29
N GLU A 96 18.62 3.02 -10.05
CA GLU A 96 19.49 4.19 -10.15
C GLU A 96 19.45 5.03 -8.87
N PRO A 97 20.54 5.79 -8.56
CA PRO A 97 20.50 6.75 -7.47
C PRO A 97 19.47 7.85 -7.70
N GLY A 98 18.94 8.39 -6.61
CA GLY A 98 18.02 9.52 -6.61
C GLY A 98 16.60 9.16 -6.22
N VAL A 99 15.73 10.14 -6.31
CA VAL A 99 14.30 9.97 -5.98
C VAL A 99 13.65 9.00 -6.96
N PHE A 100 12.91 8.05 -6.43
CA PHE A 100 12.14 7.10 -7.23
C PHE A 100 10.68 7.10 -6.85
N ASN A 101 9.85 6.82 -7.84
CA ASN A 101 8.43 6.55 -7.71
C ASN A 101 8.10 5.40 -8.66
N LYS A 102 7.77 4.24 -8.11
CA LYS A 102 7.53 3.02 -8.87
C LYS A 102 6.10 2.56 -8.67
N VAL A 103 5.46 2.23 -9.77
CA VAL A 103 4.06 1.83 -9.83
C VAL A 103 3.95 0.33 -10.08
N ILE A 104 3.05 -0.30 -9.35
CA ILE A 104 2.65 -1.69 -9.51
C ILE A 104 1.17 -1.72 -9.87
N GLN A 105 0.84 -2.35 -10.99
CA GLN A 105 -0.54 -2.52 -11.43
C GLN A 105 -1.04 -3.89 -10.99
N ILE A 106 -2.11 -3.91 -10.21
CA ILE A 106 -2.76 -5.12 -9.72
C ILE A 106 -4.01 -5.34 -10.57
N TYR A 107 -4.04 -6.44 -11.31
CA TYR A 107 -5.19 -6.85 -12.09
C TYR A 107 -5.98 -7.91 -11.35
N SER A 108 -7.28 -7.71 -11.26
CA SER A 108 -8.20 -8.60 -10.56
C SER A 108 -9.55 -8.69 -11.27
N ASN A 109 -10.43 -9.53 -10.75
CA ASN A 109 -11.84 -9.56 -11.18
C ASN A 109 -12.70 -8.50 -10.47
N SER A 110 -12.09 -7.54 -9.79
CA SER A 110 -12.76 -6.38 -9.25
C SER A 110 -13.48 -5.59 -10.36
N ALA A 111 -14.54 -4.88 -10.01
CA ALA A 111 -15.28 -4.02 -10.94
C ALA A 111 -14.37 -2.99 -11.62
N ASP A 112 -13.38 -2.47 -10.92
CA ASP A 112 -12.39 -1.54 -11.46
C ASP A 112 -11.36 -2.25 -12.38
N GLY A 113 -11.22 -3.56 -12.27
CA GLY A 113 -10.34 -4.40 -13.07
C GLY A 113 -8.85 -4.20 -12.81
N ARG A 114 -8.45 -3.01 -12.38
CA ARG A 114 -7.06 -2.65 -12.13
C ARG A 114 -6.92 -1.64 -11.00
N ASP A 115 -6.08 -1.98 -10.03
CA ASP A 115 -5.69 -1.11 -8.92
C ASP A 115 -4.21 -0.74 -9.01
N ILE A 116 -3.85 0.38 -8.41
CA ILE A 116 -2.49 0.92 -8.43
C ILE A 116 -1.92 0.94 -7.03
N ILE A 117 -0.73 0.35 -6.88
CA ILE A 117 0.12 0.49 -5.70
C ILE A 117 1.37 1.28 -6.10
N THR A 118 1.80 2.17 -5.22
CA THR A 118 2.98 3.00 -5.44
C THR A 118 3.98 2.81 -4.30
N VAL A 119 5.24 2.59 -4.65
CA VAL A 119 6.37 2.69 -3.73
C VAL A 119 7.28 3.82 -4.15
N GLN A 120 7.72 4.61 -3.20
CA GLN A 120 8.57 5.78 -3.46
C GLN A 120 9.67 5.87 -2.41
N GLY A 121 10.65 6.73 -2.67
CA GLY A 121 11.76 6.99 -1.78
C GLY A 121 12.91 7.67 -2.49
N ASN A 122 14.05 7.74 -1.84
CA ASN A 122 15.27 8.31 -2.37
C ASN A 122 16.41 7.30 -2.26
N SER A 123 16.89 6.80 -3.40
CA SER A 123 17.97 5.84 -3.47
C SER A 123 19.31 6.53 -3.33
N ILE A 124 20.08 6.18 -2.29
CA ILE A 124 21.34 6.84 -1.96
C ILE A 124 22.52 5.88 -2.06
N ASP A 125 23.68 6.41 -2.52
CA ASP A 125 24.96 5.73 -2.47
C ASP A 125 25.59 6.00 -1.09
N GLY A 126 25.53 5.04 -0.17
CA GLY A 126 26.12 5.16 1.15
C GLY A 126 25.31 4.53 2.27
N GLU A 127 25.82 4.61 3.49
CA GLU A 127 25.13 4.15 4.69
C GLU A 127 24.00 5.12 5.08
N ARG A 128 22.96 4.60 5.72
CA ARG A 128 21.83 5.40 6.21
C ARG A 128 22.29 6.66 6.94
N SER A 129 21.72 7.79 6.56
CA SER A 129 21.99 9.14 7.08
C SER A 129 22.03 9.28 8.62
N GLY A 130 21.44 8.35 9.38
CA GLY A 130 21.49 8.34 10.84
C GLY A 130 22.88 8.18 11.43
N LYS A 131 23.76 7.39 10.80
CA LYS A 131 25.15 7.21 11.26
C LYS A 131 26.06 8.40 10.87
N ALA A 132 25.74 9.09 9.79
CA ALA A 132 26.51 10.27 9.36
C ALA A 132 26.32 11.47 10.31
N LYS A 133 25.12 11.61 10.90
CA LYS A 133 24.85 12.68 11.87
C LYS A 133 25.56 12.44 13.20
N GLU A 134 25.73 11.18 13.61
CA GLU A 134 26.45 10.83 14.84
C GLU A 134 27.96 11.01 14.69
N ARG A 135 28.55 10.68 13.54
CA ARG A 135 29.99 10.93 13.28
C ARG A 135 30.31 12.42 13.23
N ARG A 136 29.43 13.25 12.68
CA ARG A 136 29.64 14.71 12.58
C ARG A 136 29.53 15.41 13.94
N ASN A 137 28.76 14.85 14.87
CA ASN A 137 28.66 15.38 16.24
C ASN A 137 29.87 14.97 17.11
N ARG A 138 30.46 13.80 16.87
CA ARG A 138 31.67 13.35 17.61
C ARG A 138 32.92 14.14 17.27
N THR A 139 33.03 14.67 16.07
CA THR A 139 34.16 15.53 15.66
C THR A 139 34.06 16.96 16.15
N LYS A 140 32.85 17.45 16.52
CA LYS A 140 32.67 18.79 17.07
C LYS A 140 32.89 18.92 18.59
N THR A 141 32.98 17.78 19.29
CA THR A 141 33.12 17.76 20.77
C THR A 141 34.58 17.55 21.22
N LYS A 142 35.56 17.58 20.30
CA LYS A 142 36.96 17.37 20.60
C LYS A 142 37.84 18.60 20.33
N HIS A 143 37.29 19.78 20.71
CA HIS A 143 38.12 21.00 20.81
C HIS A 143 37.70 21.77 22.04
#